data_8b8a575adcf88ae84602f7100edff6a4
#
_entry.id   8b8a575adcf88ae84602f7100edff6a4
#
_cell.length_a   1.000
_cell.length_b   1.000
_cell.length_c   1.000
_cell.angle_alpha   90.00
_cell.angle_beta   90.00
_cell.angle_gamma   90.00
#
_symmetry.space_group_name_H-M   'P 1'
#
loop_
_entity.id
_entity.type
_entity.pdbx_description
1 polymer ?
#
loop_
_entity_poly.entity_id
_entity_poly.type
_entity_poly.pdbx_seq_one_letter_code
_entity_poly.pdbx_strand_id
1 'polypeptide(L)'
;MFYELLYGGYRLGTFPTEAEAVRRAYYLPNGCYTVREWAKDGDFLTFDPSVNKSYNFTNYDRENVIVADVNTLAGLIREYVAANCNGVSEGFEIIHGGYVAFIDYRADTDGDSITVVDVWNQNGNECPDIAEALQLLTD
;
A
#
# COMPACT_ATOMS: atom_id res chain seq x y z
N MET A 1 -10.68 13.64 -12.26
CA MET A 1 -9.65 14.25 -11.41
C MET A 1 -8.54 13.26 -11.16
N PHE A 2 -7.29 13.69 -11.22
CA PHE A 2 -6.14 12.84 -10.90
C PHE A 2 -5.09 13.65 -10.14
N TYR A 3 -4.11 12.95 -9.56
CA TYR A 3 -3.06 13.53 -8.73
C TYR A 3 -1.70 13.19 -9.32
N GLU A 4 -0.87 14.20 -9.47
CA GLU A 4 0.48 14.09 -10.01
C GLU A 4 1.47 14.13 -8.84
N LEU A 5 2.44 13.22 -8.83
CA LEU A 5 3.56 13.23 -7.90
C LEU A 5 4.79 13.76 -8.62
N LEU A 6 5.45 14.77 -8.03
CA LEU A 6 6.62 15.41 -8.61
C LEU A 6 7.79 15.42 -7.63
N TYR A 7 8.99 15.37 -8.19
CA TYR A 7 10.25 15.59 -7.49
C TYR A 7 11.08 16.58 -8.29
N GLY A 8 11.36 17.76 -7.70
CA GLY A 8 12.15 18.80 -8.37
C GLY A 8 11.58 19.25 -9.72
N GLY A 9 10.24 19.24 -9.87
CA GLY A 9 9.57 19.58 -11.11
C GLY A 9 9.42 18.43 -12.10
N TYR A 10 10.00 17.25 -11.81
CA TYR A 10 9.86 16.07 -12.65
C TYR A 10 8.66 15.24 -12.23
N ARG A 11 7.82 14.86 -13.19
CA ARG A 11 6.69 13.97 -12.94
C ARG A 11 7.20 12.55 -12.67
N LEU A 12 6.83 12.01 -11.51
CA LEU A 12 7.14 10.62 -11.14
C LEU A 12 6.00 9.66 -11.44
N GLY A 13 4.77 10.16 -11.50
CA GLY A 13 3.61 9.35 -11.82
C GLY A 13 2.31 10.12 -11.62
N THR A 14 1.20 9.50 -12.03
CA THR A 14 -0.15 10.00 -11.84
C THR A 14 -1.00 8.93 -11.15
N PHE A 15 -1.92 9.36 -10.29
CA PHE A 15 -2.68 8.47 -9.41
C PHE A 15 -4.14 8.92 -9.36
N PRO A 16 -5.09 7.99 -9.21
CA PRO A 16 -6.51 8.35 -9.13
C PRO A 16 -6.89 9.04 -7.81
N THR A 17 -6.09 8.86 -6.73
CA THR A 17 -6.35 9.48 -5.44
C THR A 17 -5.11 10.16 -4.88
N GLU A 18 -5.34 11.17 -4.03
CA GLU A 18 -4.27 11.88 -3.33
C GLU A 18 -3.48 10.93 -2.41
N ALA A 19 -4.19 10.06 -1.69
CA ALA A 19 -3.57 9.10 -0.78
C ALA A 19 -2.58 8.16 -1.49
N GLU A 20 -2.92 7.69 -2.68
CA GLU A 20 -2.03 6.84 -3.48
C GLU A 20 -0.78 7.58 -3.94
N ALA A 21 -0.92 8.84 -4.36
CA ALA A 21 0.21 9.67 -4.77
C ALA A 21 1.18 9.90 -3.59
N VAL A 22 0.66 10.28 -2.42
CA VAL A 22 1.47 10.49 -1.22
C VAL A 22 2.14 9.18 -0.80
N ARG A 23 1.40 8.09 -0.78
CA ARG A 23 1.92 6.77 -0.39
C ARG A 23 3.06 6.33 -1.30
N ARG A 24 2.96 6.58 -2.60
CA ARG A 24 4.03 6.28 -3.54
C ARG A 24 5.34 6.95 -3.14
N ALA A 25 5.30 8.21 -2.67
CA ALA A 25 6.48 8.94 -2.24
C ALA A 25 7.17 8.27 -1.04
N TYR A 26 6.42 7.60 -0.16
CA TYR A 26 7.00 6.90 0.99
C TYR A 26 7.83 5.67 0.62
N TYR A 27 7.73 5.18 -0.62
CA TYR A 27 8.57 4.09 -1.14
C TYR A 27 9.77 4.58 -1.93
N LEU A 28 9.94 5.90 -2.05
CA LEU A 28 11.03 6.54 -2.79
C LEU A 28 12.11 7.05 -1.81
N PRO A 29 13.32 7.40 -2.32
CA PRO A 29 14.37 7.94 -1.46
C PRO A 29 13.92 9.16 -0.67
N ASN A 30 14.57 9.41 0.48
CA ASN A 30 14.26 10.58 1.31
C ASN A 30 14.37 11.87 0.51
N GLY A 31 13.36 12.70 0.61
CA GLY A 31 13.34 13.96 -0.11
C GLY A 31 12.04 14.74 0.11
N CYS A 32 11.97 15.87 -0.57
CA CYS A 32 10.77 16.68 -0.63
C CYS A 32 10.06 16.43 -1.96
N TYR A 33 8.79 16.10 -1.86
CA TYR A 33 7.93 15.78 -3.01
C TYR A 33 6.76 16.74 -3.09
N THR A 34 6.19 16.87 -4.26
CA THR A 34 5.01 17.70 -4.52
C THR A 34 3.86 16.84 -5.02
N VAL A 35 2.68 17.04 -4.47
CA VAL A 35 1.43 16.49 -5.01
C VAL A 35 0.64 17.62 -5.60
N ARG A 36 0.18 17.45 -6.83
CA ARG A 36 -0.63 18.42 -7.56
C ARG A 36 -1.91 17.76 -8.07
N GLU A 37 -3.04 18.34 -7.70
CA GLU A 37 -4.35 17.89 -8.15
C GLU A 37 -4.65 18.49 -9.52
N TRP A 38 -5.09 17.67 -10.46
CA TRP A 38 -5.52 18.09 -11.79
C TRP A 38 -7.00 17.77 -11.99
N ALA A 39 -7.74 18.73 -12.51
CA ALA A 39 -9.10 18.51 -12.97
C ALA A 39 -9.08 18.16 -14.46
N LYS A 40 -9.98 17.26 -14.85
CA LYS A 40 -10.19 16.91 -16.26
C LYS A 40 -11.48 17.54 -16.75
N ASP A 41 -11.39 18.35 -17.80
CA ASP A 41 -12.52 18.96 -18.46
C ASP A 41 -12.55 18.47 -19.91
N GLY A 42 -13.41 17.47 -20.20
CA GLY A 42 -13.39 16.78 -21.49
C GLY A 42 -12.06 16.09 -21.72
N ASP A 43 -11.37 16.46 -22.81
CA ASP A 43 -10.03 15.94 -23.15
C ASP A 43 -8.90 16.83 -22.60
N PHE A 44 -9.24 17.91 -21.91
CA PHE A 44 -8.27 18.86 -21.38
C PHE A 44 -8.00 18.64 -19.90
N LEU A 45 -6.73 18.77 -19.53
CA LEU A 45 -6.29 18.77 -18.13
C LEU A 45 -6.08 20.22 -17.72
N THR A 46 -6.69 20.61 -16.60
CA THR A 46 -6.60 21.96 -16.09
C THR A 46 -6.12 21.97 -14.65
N PHE A 47 -5.26 22.94 -14.34
CA PHE A 47 -4.82 23.21 -12.98
C PHE A 47 -5.13 24.65 -12.65
N ASP A 48 -5.98 24.86 -11.63
CA ASP A 48 -6.33 26.18 -11.10
C ASP A 48 -5.86 26.24 -9.64
N PRO A 49 -4.83 27.05 -9.33
CA PRO A 49 -4.29 27.12 -7.97
C PRO A 49 -5.31 27.61 -6.92
N SER A 50 -6.38 28.28 -7.35
CA SER A 50 -7.43 28.75 -6.43
C SER A 50 -8.40 27.63 -6.03
N VAL A 51 -8.46 26.52 -6.77
CA VAL A 51 -9.41 25.42 -6.60
C VAL A 51 -8.69 24.09 -6.38
N ASN A 52 -7.63 23.82 -7.15
CA ASN A 52 -6.90 22.57 -7.13
C ASN A 52 -5.76 22.61 -6.12
N LYS A 53 -5.58 21.52 -5.39
CA LYS A 53 -4.51 21.41 -4.39
C LYS A 53 -3.15 21.28 -5.06
N SER A 54 -2.15 21.93 -4.47
CA SER A 54 -0.74 21.68 -4.77
C SER A 54 0.06 21.99 -3.51
N TYR A 55 0.81 21.01 -3.02
CA TYR A 55 1.60 21.20 -1.81
C TYR A 55 2.85 20.34 -1.82
N ASN A 56 3.83 20.77 -1.02
CA ASN A 56 5.07 20.05 -0.82
C ASN A 56 5.01 19.29 0.52
N PHE A 57 5.66 18.13 0.55
CA PHE A 57 5.79 17.35 1.78
C PHE A 57 7.10 16.54 1.75
N THR A 58 7.53 16.07 2.91
CA THR A 58 8.68 15.17 3.02
C THR A 58 8.21 13.77 3.38
N ASN A 59 8.97 12.76 2.94
CA ASN A 59 8.65 11.36 3.21
C ASN A 59 9.46 10.76 4.36
N TYR A 60 9.85 11.59 5.34
CA TYR A 60 10.74 11.16 6.43
C TYR A 60 10.03 10.30 7.48
N ASP A 61 8.70 10.35 7.54
CA ASP A 61 7.88 9.56 8.47
C ASP A 61 7.37 8.24 7.87
N ARG A 62 8.03 7.74 6.82
CA ARG A 62 7.61 6.50 6.11
C ARG A 62 7.52 5.27 7.01
N GLU A 63 8.31 5.20 8.08
CA GLU A 63 8.24 4.07 9.02
C GLU A 63 6.85 3.95 9.67
N ASN A 64 6.24 5.08 10.03
CA ASN A 64 4.89 5.11 10.59
C ASN A 64 3.85 4.64 9.56
N VAL A 65 4.02 5.00 8.29
CA VAL A 65 3.15 4.56 7.19
C VAL A 65 3.27 3.05 6.99
N ILE A 66 4.48 2.52 6.98
CA ILE A 66 4.74 1.08 6.85
C ILE A 66 4.08 0.30 7.99
N VAL A 67 4.22 0.77 9.23
CA VAL A 67 3.59 0.13 10.40
C VAL A 67 2.06 0.11 10.26
N ALA A 68 1.47 1.21 9.81
CA ALA A 68 0.02 1.28 9.57
C ALA A 68 -0.42 0.29 8.49
N ASP A 69 0.35 0.16 7.40
CA ASP A 69 0.06 -0.79 6.32
C ASP A 69 0.16 -2.24 6.80
N VAL A 70 1.15 -2.57 7.61
CA VAL A 70 1.32 -3.92 8.17
C VAL A 70 0.13 -4.28 9.07
N ASN A 71 -0.31 -3.38 9.92
CA ASN A 71 -1.48 -3.58 10.77
C ASN A 71 -2.76 -3.81 9.94
N THR A 72 -2.93 -3.04 8.88
CA THR A 72 -4.08 -3.18 7.97
C THR A 72 -4.04 -4.51 7.23
N LEU A 73 -2.88 -4.90 6.71
CA LEU A 73 -2.69 -6.21 6.07
C LEU A 73 -3.06 -7.36 7.00
N ALA A 74 -2.62 -7.31 8.26
CA ALA A 74 -2.95 -8.33 9.24
C ALA A 74 -4.47 -8.44 9.47
N GLY A 75 -5.16 -7.30 9.56
CA GLY A 75 -6.62 -7.26 9.67
C GLY A 75 -7.32 -7.87 8.47
N LEU A 76 -6.87 -7.53 7.25
CA LEU A 76 -7.43 -8.07 6.00
C LEU A 76 -7.21 -9.58 5.87
N ILE A 77 -6.06 -10.09 6.31
CA ILE A 77 -5.77 -11.53 6.32
C ILE A 77 -6.76 -12.26 7.22
N ARG A 78 -6.97 -11.76 8.44
CA ARG A 78 -7.92 -12.37 9.39
C ARG A 78 -9.35 -12.33 8.87
N GLU A 79 -9.77 -11.23 8.26
CA GLU A 79 -11.10 -11.10 7.66
C GLU A 79 -11.30 -12.11 6.52
N TYR A 80 -10.29 -12.26 5.65
CA TYR A 80 -10.36 -13.23 4.56
C TYR A 80 -10.49 -14.66 5.07
N VAL A 81 -9.69 -15.04 6.06
CA VAL A 81 -9.75 -16.38 6.67
C VAL A 81 -11.13 -16.63 7.29
N ALA A 82 -11.66 -15.67 8.03
CA ALA A 82 -12.98 -15.80 8.66
C ALA A 82 -14.11 -15.93 7.65
N ALA A 83 -14.01 -15.20 6.53
CA ALA A 83 -15.09 -15.16 5.53
C ALA A 83 -15.01 -16.29 4.50
N ASN A 84 -13.81 -16.78 4.16
CA ASN A 84 -13.60 -17.64 2.98
C ASN A 84 -13.03 -19.02 3.28
N CYS A 85 -12.27 -19.19 4.35
CA CYS A 85 -11.53 -20.43 4.56
C CYS A 85 -12.35 -21.54 5.21
N ASN A 86 -13.31 -21.24 6.06
CA ASN A 86 -14.31 -22.19 6.65
C ASN A 86 -13.76 -23.60 6.98
N GLY A 87 -12.53 -23.68 7.54
CA GLY A 87 -11.89 -24.94 7.86
C GLY A 87 -11.25 -25.66 6.67
N VAL A 88 -11.10 -25.00 5.54
CA VAL A 88 -10.44 -25.54 4.34
C VAL A 88 -9.12 -24.82 4.12
N SER A 89 -8.04 -25.60 3.95
CA SER A 89 -6.70 -25.06 3.65
C SER A 89 -6.70 -24.36 2.30
N GLU A 90 -6.14 -23.14 2.26
CA GLU A 90 -6.13 -22.31 1.06
C GLU A 90 -4.89 -21.40 1.03
N GLY A 91 -4.29 -21.24 -0.16
CA GLY A 91 -3.31 -20.19 -0.41
C GLY A 91 -4.01 -18.99 -1.04
N PHE A 92 -3.70 -17.79 -0.58
CA PHE A 92 -4.30 -16.56 -1.13
C PHE A 92 -3.34 -15.39 -1.01
N GLU A 93 -3.69 -14.29 -1.66
CA GLU A 93 -2.91 -13.04 -1.59
C GLU A 93 -3.81 -11.89 -1.10
N ILE A 94 -3.18 -10.97 -0.37
CA ILE A 94 -3.81 -9.72 0.08
C ILE A 94 -2.98 -8.56 -0.45
N ILE A 95 -3.65 -7.60 -1.06
CA ILE A 95 -3.02 -6.41 -1.64
C ILE A 95 -3.49 -5.19 -0.86
N HIS A 96 -2.54 -4.44 -0.31
CA HIS A 96 -2.83 -3.19 0.39
C HIS A 96 -1.56 -2.35 0.52
N GLY A 97 -1.70 -1.03 0.40
CA GLY A 97 -0.63 -0.08 0.70
C GLY A 97 0.60 -0.18 -0.18
N GLY A 98 0.46 -0.73 -1.38
CA GLY A 98 1.59 -0.98 -2.28
C GLY A 98 2.33 -2.27 -1.97
N TYR A 99 1.78 -3.11 -1.11
CA TYR A 99 2.30 -4.44 -0.78
C TYR A 99 1.37 -5.53 -1.29
N VAL A 100 1.96 -6.66 -1.66
CA VAL A 100 1.26 -7.91 -1.93
C VAL A 100 1.79 -8.94 -0.93
N ALA A 101 0.92 -9.46 -0.08
CA ALA A 101 1.25 -10.50 0.89
C ALA A 101 0.72 -11.84 0.39
N PHE A 102 1.59 -12.83 0.29
CA PHE A 102 1.24 -14.20 -0.08
C PHE A 102 1.08 -15.02 1.19
N ILE A 103 -0.10 -15.60 1.38
CA ILE A 103 -0.52 -16.23 2.62
C ILE A 103 -0.88 -17.69 2.36
N ASP A 104 -0.49 -18.57 3.28
CA ASP A 104 -0.89 -19.96 3.29
C ASP A 104 -1.65 -20.24 4.59
N TYR A 105 -2.95 -20.53 4.45
CA TYR A 105 -3.80 -20.94 5.56
C TYR A 105 -3.94 -22.46 5.56
N ARG A 106 -3.67 -23.05 6.71
CA ARG A 106 -3.82 -24.49 6.91
C ARG A 106 -4.82 -24.78 8.01
N ALA A 107 -5.87 -25.51 7.63
CA ALA A 107 -6.82 -26.06 8.59
C ALA A 107 -6.29 -27.39 9.09
N ASP A 108 -6.13 -27.53 10.41
CA ASP A 108 -5.63 -28.74 11.05
C ASP A 108 -6.53 -29.10 12.23
N THR A 109 -6.57 -30.39 12.57
CA THR A 109 -7.31 -30.89 13.73
C THR A 109 -6.77 -30.35 15.06
N ASP A 110 -5.47 -30.01 15.09
CA ASP A 110 -4.79 -29.47 16.28
C ASP A 110 -4.84 -27.95 16.36
N GLY A 111 -5.48 -27.30 15.40
CA GLY A 111 -5.61 -25.85 15.30
C GLY A 111 -5.21 -25.32 13.93
N ASP A 112 -5.79 -24.21 13.55
CA ASP A 112 -5.52 -23.58 12.27
C ASP A 112 -4.24 -22.74 12.36
N SER A 113 -3.52 -22.64 11.25
CA SER A 113 -2.32 -21.83 11.15
C SER A 113 -2.35 -20.93 9.94
N ILE A 114 -1.81 -19.72 10.11
CA ILE A 114 -1.61 -18.74 9.05
C ILE A 114 -0.11 -18.54 8.88
N THR A 115 0.40 -18.80 7.66
CA THR A 115 1.80 -18.59 7.32
C THR A 115 1.92 -17.48 6.30
N VAL A 116 2.69 -16.45 6.62
CA VAL A 116 3.07 -15.41 5.66
C VAL A 116 4.25 -15.94 4.86
N VAL A 117 4.01 -16.31 3.62
CA VAL A 117 5.02 -16.93 2.75
C VAL A 117 6.05 -15.89 2.34
N ASP A 118 5.58 -14.78 1.77
CA ASP A 118 6.41 -13.64 1.43
C ASP A 118 5.55 -12.38 1.26
N VAL A 119 6.21 -11.24 1.21
CA VAL A 119 5.58 -9.95 0.94
C VAL A 119 6.45 -9.23 -0.10
N TRP A 120 5.81 -8.68 -1.12
CA TRP A 120 6.45 -7.92 -2.18
C TRP A 120 5.92 -6.49 -2.19
N ASN A 121 6.79 -5.53 -2.51
CA ASN A 121 6.36 -4.16 -2.71
C ASN A 121 5.96 -3.91 -4.18
N GLN A 122 5.42 -2.74 -4.46
CA GLN A 122 4.96 -2.39 -5.81
C GLN A 122 6.09 -2.25 -6.82
N ASN A 123 7.35 -2.21 -6.38
CA ASN A 123 8.53 -2.16 -7.25
C ASN A 123 9.04 -3.57 -7.62
N GLY A 124 8.36 -4.63 -7.16
CA GLY A 124 8.75 -6.00 -7.40
C GLY A 124 9.90 -6.48 -6.51
N ASN A 125 10.15 -5.83 -5.39
CA ASN A 125 11.16 -6.23 -4.42
C ASN A 125 10.53 -6.98 -3.25
N GLU A 126 11.16 -8.07 -2.84
CA GLU A 126 10.75 -8.82 -1.66
C GLU A 126 11.04 -8.02 -0.39
N CYS A 127 10.11 -8.08 0.57
CA CYS A 127 10.20 -7.34 1.84
C CYS A 127 10.17 -8.32 3.01
N PRO A 128 11.30 -9.00 3.33
CA PRO A 128 11.33 -10.01 4.40
C PRO A 128 11.05 -9.43 5.78
N ASP A 129 11.44 -8.19 6.06
CA ASP A 129 11.16 -7.53 7.34
C ASP A 129 9.66 -7.30 7.54
N ILE A 130 8.95 -6.93 6.47
CA ILE A 130 7.50 -6.77 6.50
C ILE A 130 6.81 -8.14 6.68
N ALA A 131 7.29 -9.16 6.01
CA ALA A 131 6.77 -10.52 6.13
C ALA A 131 6.92 -11.03 7.57
N GLU A 132 8.05 -10.81 8.22
CA GLU A 132 8.28 -11.18 9.62
C GLU A 132 7.34 -10.44 10.57
N ALA A 133 7.20 -9.13 10.42
CA ALA A 133 6.29 -8.33 11.23
C ALA A 133 4.83 -8.78 11.04
N LEU A 134 4.43 -9.06 9.82
CA LEU A 134 3.10 -9.53 9.49
C LEU A 134 2.82 -10.92 10.09
N GLN A 135 3.79 -11.82 10.07
CA GLN A 135 3.68 -13.14 10.69
C GLN A 135 3.43 -13.01 12.19
N LEU A 136 4.15 -12.13 12.89
CA LEU A 136 3.96 -11.90 14.32
C LEU A 136 2.56 -11.39 14.66
N LEU A 137 1.97 -10.57 13.78
CA LEU A 137 0.62 -10.03 14.00
C LEU A 137 -0.50 -11.02 13.67
N THR A 138 -0.22 -12.05 12.89
CA THR A 138 -1.21 -13.06 12.47
C THR A 138 -1.13 -14.37 13.26
N ASP A 139 -0.11 -14.53 14.06
CA ASP A 139 0.06 -15.72 14.94
C ASP A 139 -0.93 -15.76 16.12
#